data_0ab6c86b8e3057ff73e770358024c8b2
#
_entry.id   0ab6c86b8e3057ff73e770358024c8b2
#
_cell.length_a   1.000
_cell.length_b   1.000
_cell.length_c   1.000
_cell.angle_alpha   90.00
_cell.angle_beta   90.00
_cell.angle_gamma   90.00
#
_symmetry.space_group_name_H-M   'P 1'
#
loop_
_entity.id
_entity.type
_entity.pdbx_description
1 polymer ?
#
loop_
_entity_poly.entity_id
_entity_poly.type
_entity_poly.pdbx_seq_one_letter_code
_entity_poly.pdbx_strand_id
1 'polypeptide(L)'
;VGFRRFEMKNGIMTLNGKRIVFKGVNRHEFSSITGRVPNRDEVIKDIVTMKKNNINAIRTSHYPDDSMLYKLCDIYGIYMIAENNLESHGTWEAYNKGYVDLDFVVPKDKPQWREMMLDRANSCYQRDKNHPAILIWSCGNESFGGKTIYEMSQLFRQLDKHRLVHYEGVFSDRSYNDTSDMESQMYTPVSYTHLTLPT
;
A
#
# COMPACT_ATOMS: atom_id res chain seq x y z
N VAL A 1 -3.52 2.89 -22.94
CA VAL A 1 -2.61 3.88 -22.34
C VAL A 1 -3.46 4.94 -21.66
N GLY A 2 -3.25 5.17 -20.36
CA GLY A 2 -3.95 6.21 -19.61
C GLY A 2 -3.03 7.40 -19.34
N PHE A 3 -3.45 8.59 -19.71
CA PHE A 3 -2.75 9.82 -19.41
C PHE A 3 -3.39 10.47 -18.18
N ARG A 4 -2.60 10.73 -17.16
CA ARG A 4 -3.04 11.42 -15.94
C ARG A 4 -1.90 12.25 -15.34
N ARG A 5 -2.28 13.27 -14.58
CA ARG A 5 -1.37 14.04 -13.73
C ARG A 5 -1.82 13.88 -12.29
N PHE A 6 -1.07 13.11 -11.51
CA PHE A 6 -1.26 12.94 -10.09
C PHE A 6 -0.20 13.74 -9.34
N GLU A 7 -0.61 14.56 -8.41
CA GLU A 7 0.28 15.50 -7.72
C GLU A 7 -0.17 15.67 -6.26
N MET A 8 0.80 15.90 -5.39
CA MET A 8 0.54 16.39 -4.04
C MET A 8 1.11 17.80 -3.90
N LYS A 9 0.23 18.77 -3.61
CA LYS A 9 0.57 20.19 -3.42
C LYS A 9 0.00 20.68 -2.11
N ASN A 10 0.86 21.21 -1.24
CA ASN A 10 0.46 21.72 0.08
C ASN A 10 -0.34 20.70 0.91
N GLY A 11 0.09 19.43 0.88
CA GLY A 11 -0.61 18.33 1.57
C GLY A 11 -1.90 17.86 0.92
N ILE A 12 -2.28 18.38 -0.26
CA ILE A 12 -3.51 18.03 -0.97
C ILE A 12 -3.16 17.21 -2.21
N MET A 13 -3.72 16.00 -2.29
CA MET A 13 -3.61 15.16 -3.49
C MET A 13 -4.59 15.62 -4.55
N THR A 14 -4.08 15.76 -5.79
CA THR A 14 -4.89 16.15 -6.93
C THR A 14 -4.69 15.19 -8.10
N LEU A 15 -5.76 14.94 -8.83
CA LEU A 15 -5.73 14.19 -10.09
C LEU A 15 -6.28 15.08 -11.19
N ASN A 16 -5.46 15.33 -12.23
CA ASN A 16 -5.78 16.25 -13.33
C ASN A 16 -6.23 17.63 -12.83
N GLY A 17 -5.59 18.13 -11.77
CA GLY A 17 -5.86 19.43 -11.18
C GLY A 17 -7.07 19.49 -10.23
N LYS A 18 -7.80 18.39 -10.04
CA LYS A 18 -8.92 18.30 -9.09
C LYS A 18 -8.50 17.53 -7.84
N ARG A 19 -8.91 18.03 -6.67
CA ARG A 19 -8.70 17.33 -5.39
C ARG A 19 -9.28 15.92 -5.47
N ILE A 20 -8.50 14.94 -5.02
CA ILE A 20 -8.95 13.55 -4.88
C ILE A 20 -8.98 13.14 -3.40
N VAL A 21 -10.01 12.39 -3.03
CA VAL A 21 -10.13 11.71 -1.75
C VAL A 21 -10.36 10.24 -2.04
N PHE A 22 -9.51 9.40 -1.46
CA PHE A 22 -9.65 7.95 -1.60
C PHE A 22 -10.72 7.45 -0.62
N LYS A 23 -11.80 6.91 -1.17
CA LYS A 23 -12.80 6.11 -0.46
C LYS A 23 -12.49 4.66 -0.79
N GLY A 24 -11.49 4.12 -0.12
CA GLY A 24 -10.88 2.86 -0.49
C GLY A 24 -11.14 1.73 0.49
N VAL A 25 -10.79 0.54 0.05
CA VAL A 25 -10.79 -0.70 0.85
C VAL A 25 -9.47 -1.42 0.71
N ASN A 26 -9.08 -2.16 1.75
CA ASN A 26 -8.07 -3.20 1.61
C ASN A 26 -8.71 -4.43 0.97
N ARG A 27 -8.06 -5.00 -0.03
CA ARG A 27 -8.57 -6.19 -0.72
C ARG A 27 -7.54 -7.31 -0.67
N HIS A 28 -7.93 -8.41 -0.06
CA HIS A 28 -7.21 -9.67 -0.21
C HIS A 28 -7.64 -10.40 -1.47
N GLU A 29 -6.69 -11.02 -2.17
CA GLU A 29 -6.97 -11.87 -3.31
C GLU A 29 -7.46 -13.24 -2.82
N PHE A 30 -8.77 -13.41 -2.81
CA PHE A 30 -9.41 -14.57 -2.22
C PHE A 30 -10.76 -14.88 -2.89
N SER A 31 -11.02 -16.17 -3.10
CA SER A 31 -12.32 -16.72 -3.51
C SER A 31 -12.81 -17.72 -2.47
N SER A 32 -14.09 -17.67 -2.14
CA SER A 32 -14.72 -18.65 -1.24
C SER A 32 -14.78 -20.07 -1.83
N ILE A 33 -14.55 -20.21 -3.13
CA ILE A 33 -14.63 -21.49 -3.85
C ILE A 33 -13.23 -22.03 -4.15
N THR A 34 -12.35 -21.17 -4.68
CA THR A 34 -11.04 -21.59 -5.22
C THR A 34 -9.85 -21.13 -4.35
N GLY A 35 -10.12 -20.49 -3.22
CA GLY A 35 -9.08 -19.99 -2.32
C GLY A 35 -8.32 -18.79 -2.89
N ARG A 36 -7.01 -18.92 -3.06
CA ARG A 36 -6.11 -17.82 -3.48
C ARG A 36 -6.05 -17.59 -4.99
N VAL A 37 -6.93 -18.20 -5.76
CA VAL A 37 -6.97 -18.08 -7.22
C VAL A 37 -8.37 -17.69 -7.66
N PRO A 38 -8.80 -16.43 -7.44
CA PRO A 38 -10.11 -15.97 -7.91
C PRO A 38 -10.15 -15.96 -9.44
N ASN A 39 -11.33 -16.26 -9.98
CA ASN A 39 -11.55 -16.14 -11.41
C ASN A 39 -11.92 -14.70 -11.82
N ARG A 40 -11.92 -14.47 -13.14
CA ARG A 40 -12.18 -13.13 -13.70
C ARG A 40 -13.53 -12.55 -13.30
N ASP A 41 -14.57 -13.38 -13.26
CA ASP A 41 -15.94 -12.92 -12.97
C ASP A 41 -16.10 -12.53 -11.50
N GLU A 42 -15.41 -13.21 -10.58
CA GLU A 42 -15.34 -12.82 -9.18
C GLU A 42 -14.67 -11.46 -9.01
N VAL A 43 -13.53 -11.23 -9.68
CA VAL A 43 -12.83 -9.95 -9.61
C VAL A 43 -13.66 -8.82 -10.21
N ILE A 44 -14.36 -9.05 -11.32
CA ILE A 44 -15.30 -8.07 -11.90
C ILE A 44 -16.44 -7.78 -10.92
N LYS A 45 -16.98 -8.80 -10.27
CA LYS A 45 -18.05 -8.64 -9.27
C LYS A 45 -17.58 -7.78 -8.10
N ASP A 46 -16.36 -7.99 -7.60
CA ASP A 46 -15.76 -7.15 -6.57
C ASP A 46 -15.72 -5.68 -7.00
N ILE A 47 -15.15 -5.40 -8.17
CA ILE A 47 -15.02 -4.05 -8.71
C ILE A 47 -16.39 -3.38 -8.92
N VAL A 48 -17.34 -4.09 -9.50
CA VAL A 48 -18.69 -3.58 -9.72
C VAL A 48 -19.38 -3.28 -8.38
N THR A 49 -19.19 -4.14 -7.39
CA THR A 49 -19.72 -3.93 -6.04
C THR A 49 -19.12 -2.68 -5.40
N MET A 50 -17.81 -2.49 -5.51
CA MET A 50 -17.12 -1.28 -5.04
C MET A 50 -17.69 -0.03 -5.70
N LYS A 51 -17.80 -0.02 -7.02
CA LYS A 51 -18.36 1.13 -7.77
C LYS A 51 -19.79 1.46 -7.35
N LYS A 52 -20.65 0.47 -7.15
CA LYS A 52 -22.04 0.66 -6.66
C LYS A 52 -22.11 1.27 -5.26
N ASN A 53 -21.06 1.08 -4.45
CA ASN A 53 -20.99 1.59 -3.08
C ASN A 53 -20.08 2.83 -2.96
N ASN A 54 -19.81 3.53 -4.05
CA ASN A 54 -18.97 4.73 -4.09
C ASN A 54 -17.52 4.52 -3.59
N ILE A 55 -17.01 3.29 -3.64
CA ILE A 55 -15.61 2.99 -3.38
C ILE A 55 -14.86 3.29 -4.67
N ASN A 56 -13.79 4.09 -4.56
CA ASN A 56 -13.01 4.54 -5.71
C ASN A 56 -11.56 4.04 -5.70
N ALA A 57 -11.13 3.36 -4.64
CA ALA A 57 -9.75 2.91 -4.50
C ALA A 57 -9.63 1.54 -3.83
N ILE A 58 -8.55 0.85 -4.15
CA ILE A 58 -8.14 -0.43 -3.55
C ILE A 58 -6.69 -0.30 -3.06
N ARG A 59 -6.39 -0.85 -1.88
CA ARG A 59 -5.04 -1.24 -1.50
C ARG A 59 -4.94 -2.76 -1.65
N THR A 60 -3.96 -3.23 -2.44
CA THR A 60 -3.69 -4.66 -2.57
C THR A 60 -3.07 -5.16 -1.26
N SER A 61 -3.83 -5.86 -0.46
CA SER A 61 -3.41 -6.26 0.88
C SER A 61 -3.07 -7.75 0.95
N HIS A 62 -1.87 -8.14 1.32
CA HIS A 62 -0.69 -7.31 1.58
C HIS A 62 0.43 -7.83 0.70
N TYR A 63 0.21 -7.84 -0.60
CA TYR A 63 1.06 -8.40 -1.66
C TYR A 63 0.54 -7.95 -3.03
N PRO A 64 1.34 -8.04 -4.09
CA PRO A 64 0.85 -7.84 -5.45
C PRO A 64 -0.18 -8.92 -5.83
N ASP A 65 -1.38 -8.47 -6.21
CA ASP A 65 -2.44 -9.34 -6.73
C ASP A 65 -2.15 -9.82 -8.16
N ASP A 66 -3.01 -10.68 -8.72
CA ASP A 66 -2.94 -11.08 -10.12
C ASP A 66 -3.04 -9.87 -11.07
N SER A 67 -2.30 -9.90 -12.17
CA SER A 67 -2.25 -8.83 -13.18
C SER A 67 -3.63 -8.49 -13.77
N MET A 68 -4.57 -9.40 -13.69
CA MET A 68 -5.96 -9.17 -14.13
C MET A 68 -6.64 -8.10 -13.29
N LEU A 69 -6.44 -8.07 -11.97
CA LEU A 69 -7.00 -7.01 -11.12
C LEU A 69 -6.55 -5.62 -11.58
N TYR A 70 -5.26 -5.45 -11.86
CA TYR A 70 -4.70 -4.17 -12.30
C TYR A 70 -5.30 -3.71 -13.62
N LYS A 71 -5.43 -4.62 -14.60
CA LYS A 71 -6.09 -4.35 -15.88
C LYS A 71 -7.56 -3.95 -15.71
N LEU A 72 -8.26 -4.62 -14.82
CA LEU A 72 -9.67 -4.31 -14.55
C LEU A 72 -9.79 -2.96 -13.80
N CYS A 73 -8.89 -2.65 -12.88
CA CYS A 73 -8.85 -1.33 -12.25
C CYS A 73 -8.59 -0.21 -13.26
N ASP A 74 -7.70 -0.42 -14.25
CA ASP A 74 -7.49 0.52 -15.34
C ASP A 74 -8.76 0.76 -16.16
N ILE A 75 -9.52 -0.31 -16.46
CA ILE A 75 -10.75 -0.26 -17.27
C ILE A 75 -11.89 0.41 -16.52
N TYR A 76 -12.10 0.02 -15.25
CA TYR A 76 -13.23 0.48 -14.44
C TYR A 76 -12.98 1.78 -13.68
N GLY A 77 -11.75 2.29 -13.70
CA GLY A 77 -11.37 3.53 -13.02
C GLY A 77 -11.40 3.38 -11.50
N ILE A 78 -10.82 2.32 -10.98
CA ILE A 78 -10.51 2.15 -9.55
C ILE A 78 -9.05 2.53 -9.35
N TYR A 79 -8.77 3.46 -8.44
CA TYR A 79 -7.40 3.84 -8.10
C TYR A 79 -6.76 2.78 -7.21
N MET A 80 -5.42 2.68 -7.29
CA MET A 80 -4.71 1.64 -6.57
C MET A 80 -3.58 2.21 -5.72
N ILE A 81 -3.49 1.69 -4.50
CA ILE A 81 -2.28 1.63 -3.72
C ILE A 81 -1.72 0.22 -3.93
N ALA A 82 -0.69 0.10 -4.77
CA ALA A 82 -0.09 -1.19 -5.10
C ALA A 82 0.95 -1.54 -4.05
N GLU A 83 0.68 -2.62 -3.31
CA GLU A 83 1.53 -2.99 -2.19
C GLU A 83 2.50 -4.10 -2.53
N ASN A 84 3.74 -3.90 -2.10
CA ASN A 84 4.79 -4.89 -2.17
C ASN A 84 4.54 -6.03 -1.18
N ASN A 85 5.09 -7.20 -1.47
CA ASN A 85 4.98 -8.37 -0.59
C ASN A 85 5.95 -8.26 0.58
N LEU A 86 5.51 -7.57 1.63
CA LEU A 86 6.20 -7.48 2.91
C LEU A 86 5.18 -7.44 4.03
N GLU A 87 5.23 -8.46 4.87
CA GLU A 87 4.53 -8.49 6.15
C GLU A 87 5.30 -9.37 7.13
N SER A 88 5.60 -8.84 8.31
CA SER A 88 6.30 -9.55 9.37
C SER A 88 5.65 -9.37 10.75
N HIS A 89 4.35 -9.12 10.76
CA HIS A 89 3.52 -8.82 11.93
C HIS A 89 3.79 -9.79 13.10
N GLY A 90 3.90 -11.08 12.85
CA GLY A 90 4.09 -12.07 13.92
C GLY A 90 5.32 -11.81 14.79
N THR A 91 6.41 -11.29 14.21
CA THR A 91 7.61 -10.94 14.99
C THR A 91 7.42 -9.66 15.81
N TRP A 92 6.72 -8.68 15.24
CA TRP A 92 6.39 -7.43 15.90
C TRP A 92 5.38 -7.66 17.04
N GLU A 93 4.35 -8.46 16.80
CA GLU A 93 3.34 -8.82 17.82
C GLU A 93 3.98 -9.56 18.99
N ALA A 94 4.90 -10.49 18.74
CA ALA A 94 5.63 -11.20 19.78
C ALA A 94 6.44 -10.25 20.68
N TYR A 95 7.08 -9.24 20.08
CA TYR A 95 7.77 -8.18 20.81
C TYR A 95 6.80 -7.33 21.64
N ASN A 96 5.69 -6.87 21.06
CA ASN A 96 4.70 -6.06 21.78
C ASN A 96 4.06 -6.79 22.96
N LYS A 97 3.96 -8.11 22.88
CA LYS A 97 3.49 -8.98 23.98
C LYS A 97 4.58 -9.31 25.02
N GLY A 98 5.80 -8.85 24.81
CA GLY A 98 6.92 -9.13 25.71
C GLY A 98 7.43 -10.57 25.67
N TYR A 99 7.15 -11.32 24.60
CA TYR A 99 7.62 -12.70 24.44
C TYR A 99 9.05 -12.80 23.92
N VAL A 100 9.51 -11.76 23.23
CA VAL A 100 10.84 -11.70 22.62
C VAL A 100 11.39 -10.28 22.73
N ASP A 101 12.72 -10.17 22.62
CA ASP A 101 13.39 -8.88 22.56
C ASP A 101 13.25 -8.23 21.16
N LEU A 102 13.49 -6.93 21.12
CA LEU A 102 13.43 -6.15 19.86
C LEU A 102 14.34 -6.70 18.77
N ASP A 103 15.43 -7.38 19.13
CA ASP A 103 16.33 -8.02 18.16
C ASP A 103 15.69 -9.20 17.42
N PHE A 104 14.60 -9.75 17.89
CA PHE A 104 13.85 -10.78 17.19
C PHE A 104 13.04 -10.19 16.00
N VAL A 105 12.66 -8.94 16.10
CA VAL A 105 11.79 -8.29 15.10
C VAL A 105 12.50 -8.11 13.76
N VAL A 106 11.78 -8.39 12.68
CA VAL A 106 12.27 -8.24 11.30
C VAL A 106 11.31 -7.35 10.49
N PRO A 107 11.81 -6.67 9.44
CA PRO A 107 13.21 -6.62 8.97
C PRO A 107 14.09 -5.66 9.78
N LYS A 108 13.55 -4.56 10.32
CA LYS A 108 14.28 -3.53 11.05
C LYS A 108 15.55 -3.10 10.26
N ASP A 109 16.70 -3.00 10.93
CA ASP A 109 17.99 -2.64 10.30
C ASP A 109 18.83 -3.87 9.89
N LYS A 110 18.24 -5.06 9.88
CA LYS A 110 18.96 -6.30 9.66
C LYS A 110 19.41 -6.45 8.20
N PRO A 111 20.72 -6.43 7.91
CA PRO A 111 21.25 -6.38 6.55
C PRO A 111 20.94 -7.65 5.73
N GLN A 112 20.76 -8.80 6.37
CA GLN A 112 20.45 -10.06 5.68
C GLN A 112 19.09 -10.06 4.96
N TRP A 113 18.17 -9.15 5.32
CA TRP A 113 16.86 -9.03 4.67
C TRP A 113 16.87 -8.03 3.51
N ARG A 114 17.89 -7.18 3.43
CA ARG A 114 17.93 -6.03 2.54
C ARG A 114 17.77 -6.38 1.07
N GLU A 115 18.61 -7.29 0.57
CA GLU A 115 18.63 -7.64 -0.87
C GLU A 115 17.28 -8.21 -1.32
N MET A 116 16.73 -9.15 -0.56
CA MET A 116 15.44 -9.76 -0.84
C MET A 116 14.31 -8.73 -0.85
N MET A 117 14.31 -7.78 0.07
CA MET A 117 13.27 -6.74 0.15
C MET A 117 13.36 -5.77 -1.02
N LEU A 118 14.56 -5.35 -1.40
CA LEU A 118 14.76 -4.48 -2.56
C LEU A 118 14.41 -5.20 -3.87
N ASP A 119 14.74 -6.48 -4.00
CA ASP A 119 14.36 -7.30 -5.15
C ASP A 119 12.84 -7.42 -5.29
N ARG A 120 12.12 -7.67 -4.20
CA ARG A 120 10.65 -7.71 -4.21
C ARG A 120 10.05 -6.38 -4.65
N ALA A 121 10.55 -5.25 -4.12
CA ALA A 121 10.09 -3.92 -4.50
C ALA A 121 10.36 -3.64 -5.99
N ASN A 122 11.55 -3.97 -6.49
CA ASN A 122 11.87 -3.83 -7.90
C ASN A 122 10.97 -4.71 -8.78
N SER A 123 10.76 -5.96 -8.41
CA SER A 123 9.89 -6.89 -9.13
C SER A 123 8.44 -6.41 -9.19
N CYS A 124 7.90 -5.93 -8.06
CA CYS A 124 6.59 -5.31 -7.99
C CYS A 124 6.49 -4.11 -8.96
N TYR A 125 7.45 -3.20 -8.91
CA TYR A 125 7.49 -2.04 -9.81
C TYR A 125 7.60 -2.45 -11.28
N GLN A 126 8.53 -3.31 -11.64
CA GLN A 126 8.76 -3.69 -13.05
C GLN A 126 7.54 -4.36 -13.67
N ARG A 127 6.83 -5.19 -12.91
CA ARG A 127 5.62 -5.84 -13.37
C ARG A 127 4.49 -4.83 -13.63
N ASP A 128 4.29 -3.88 -12.72
CA ASP A 128 3.03 -3.12 -12.65
C ASP A 128 3.16 -1.63 -13.02
N LYS A 129 4.36 -1.12 -13.27
CA LYS A 129 4.63 0.30 -13.55
C LYS A 129 3.78 0.93 -14.65
N ASN A 130 3.28 0.14 -15.60
CA ASN A 130 2.52 0.62 -16.74
C ASN A 130 1.00 0.74 -16.48
N HIS A 131 0.53 0.41 -15.28
CA HIS A 131 -0.88 0.52 -14.91
C HIS A 131 -1.22 1.96 -14.46
N PRO A 132 -2.06 2.71 -15.20
CA PRO A 132 -2.46 4.06 -14.82
C PRO A 132 -3.32 4.10 -13.56
N ALA A 133 -3.98 3.02 -13.17
CA ALA A 133 -4.74 2.93 -11.93
C ALA A 133 -3.85 3.11 -10.69
N ILE A 134 -2.59 2.70 -10.73
CA ILE A 134 -1.67 2.84 -9.61
C ILE A 134 -1.30 4.31 -9.43
N LEU A 135 -1.61 4.87 -8.27
CA LEU A 135 -1.25 6.23 -7.87
C LEU A 135 -0.18 6.25 -6.77
N ILE A 136 -0.09 5.19 -5.99
CA ILE A 136 0.79 5.09 -4.82
C ILE A 136 1.43 3.70 -4.79
N TRP A 137 2.73 3.64 -4.53
CA TRP A 137 3.45 2.42 -4.19
C TRP A 137 3.49 2.25 -2.68
N SER A 138 3.14 1.08 -2.17
CA SER A 138 3.24 0.78 -0.75
C SER A 138 4.36 -0.21 -0.46
N CYS A 139 5.18 0.10 0.54
CA CYS A 139 6.32 -0.74 0.91
C CYS A 139 5.91 -2.07 1.55
N GLY A 140 4.74 -2.14 2.15
CA GLY A 140 4.24 -3.34 2.82
C GLY A 140 3.32 -3.05 3.97
N ASN A 141 3.09 -4.06 4.80
CA ASN A 141 2.17 -4.02 5.92
C ASN A 141 2.84 -4.50 7.21
N GLU A 142 2.40 -3.98 8.34
CA GLU A 142 2.66 -4.43 9.73
C GLU A 142 4.04 -5.07 9.93
N SER A 143 5.07 -4.39 9.46
CA SER A 143 6.46 -4.74 9.66
C SER A 143 7.13 -3.63 10.43
N PHE A 144 8.00 -3.98 11.37
CA PHE A 144 8.69 -2.97 12.15
C PHE A 144 9.60 -2.17 11.22
N GLY A 145 9.50 -0.83 11.29
CA GLY A 145 10.26 0.10 10.49
C GLY A 145 11.77 -0.06 10.57
N GLY A 146 12.50 0.91 10.08
CA GLY A 146 13.95 0.92 10.10
C GLY A 146 14.55 1.14 8.71
N LYS A 147 15.87 1.03 8.65
CA LYS A 147 16.67 1.38 7.48
C LYS A 147 16.28 0.59 6.23
N THR A 148 15.94 -0.68 6.37
CA THR A 148 15.66 -1.53 5.21
C THR A 148 14.37 -1.13 4.49
N ILE A 149 13.31 -0.79 5.24
CA ILE A 149 12.06 -0.29 4.65
C ILE A 149 12.26 1.12 4.07
N TYR A 150 13.06 1.95 4.74
CA TYR A 150 13.45 3.25 4.21
C TYR A 150 14.17 3.12 2.85
N GLU A 151 15.16 2.24 2.73
CA GLU A 151 15.86 2.01 1.47
C GLU A 151 14.93 1.47 0.37
N MET A 152 13.96 0.63 0.72
CA MET A 152 12.91 0.21 -0.20
C MET A 152 12.07 1.39 -0.71
N SER A 153 11.68 2.31 0.17
CA SER A 153 10.96 3.51 -0.23
C SER A 153 11.79 4.41 -1.16
N GLN A 154 13.09 4.53 -0.89
CA GLN A 154 14.00 5.28 -1.76
C GLN A 154 14.16 4.61 -3.14
N LEU A 155 14.16 3.27 -3.20
CA LEU A 155 14.17 2.54 -4.46
C LEU A 155 12.90 2.86 -5.29
N PHE A 156 11.71 2.82 -4.70
CA PHE A 156 10.50 3.21 -5.41
C PHE A 156 10.59 4.65 -5.95
N ARG A 157 11.09 5.60 -5.16
CA ARG A 157 11.28 7.01 -5.60
C ARG A 157 12.35 7.18 -6.70
N GLN A 158 13.35 6.31 -6.72
CA GLN A 158 14.33 6.29 -7.81
C GLN A 158 13.74 5.77 -9.11
N LEU A 159 12.92 4.72 -9.04
CA LEU A 159 12.27 4.08 -10.17
C LEU A 159 11.08 4.88 -10.72
N ASP A 160 10.38 5.60 -9.85
CA ASP A 160 9.17 6.36 -10.18
C ASP A 160 9.19 7.76 -9.57
N LYS A 161 9.32 8.77 -10.40
CA LYS A 161 9.36 10.17 -9.98
C LYS A 161 7.97 10.83 -9.83
N HIS A 162 6.90 10.09 -10.12
CA HIS A 162 5.57 10.65 -10.26
C HIS A 162 4.56 10.12 -9.24
N ARG A 163 4.72 8.87 -8.80
CA ARG A 163 3.83 8.26 -7.83
C ARG A 163 4.36 8.48 -6.41
N LEU A 164 3.44 8.59 -5.47
CA LEU A 164 3.79 8.68 -4.05
C LEU A 164 4.21 7.30 -3.52
N VAL A 165 4.94 7.33 -2.43
CA VAL A 165 5.35 6.13 -1.69
C VAL A 165 4.68 6.14 -0.33
N HIS A 166 4.12 5.01 0.06
CA HIS A 166 3.42 4.80 1.31
C HIS A 166 4.08 3.68 2.11
N TYR A 167 4.15 3.89 3.40
CA TYR A 167 4.37 2.84 4.39
C TYR A 167 3.55 3.14 5.64
N GLU A 168 2.65 2.23 6.03
CA GLU A 168 1.70 2.47 7.11
C GLU A 168 2.35 2.48 8.50
N GLY A 169 3.42 1.70 8.68
CA GLY A 169 4.06 1.48 9.96
C GLY A 169 5.09 2.54 10.38
N VAL A 170 5.17 3.68 9.72
CA VAL A 170 6.11 4.78 10.09
C VAL A 170 5.96 5.20 11.54
N PHE A 171 4.74 5.12 12.10
CA PHE A 171 4.48 5.47 13.50
C PHE A 171 5.20 4.56 14.52
N SER A 172 5.55 3.34 14.15
CA SER A 172 6.22 2.38 15.03
C SER A 172 7.72 2.65 15.18
N ASP A 173 8.34 3.25 14.17
CA ASP A 173 9.75 3.68 14.19
C ASP A 173 9.92 5.00 13.44
N ARG A 174 10.08 6.08 14.18
CA ARG A 174 10.22 7.44 13.66
C ARG A 174 11.64 7.82 13.22
N SER A 175 12.58 6.88 13.26
CA SER A 175 13.97 7.12 12.84
C SER A 175 14.07 7.47 11.36
N TYR A 176 13.10 7.04 10.55
CA TYR A 176 13.04 7.24 9.10
C TYR A 176 11.66 7.75 8.66
N ASN A 177 11.26 8.94 9.13
CA ASN A 177 9.97 9.54 8.78
C ASN A 177 9.74 9.68 7.27
N ASP A 178 10.80 9.95 6.51
CA ASP A 178 10.74 10.10 5.04
C ASP A 178 10.49 8.77 4.29
N THR A 179 10.26 7.68 5.00
CA THR A 179 9.85 6.40 4.39
C THR A 179 8.52 6.53 3.66
N SER A 180 7.59 7.32 4.20
CA SER A 180 6.27 7.53 3.61
C SER A 180 6.02 9.00 3.27
N ASP A 181 5.34 9.25 2.15
CA ASP A 181 4.92 10.59 1.74
C ASP A 181 3.63 11.05 2.46
N MET A 182 3.05 10.19 3.30
CA MET A 182 1.84 10.47 4.05
C MET A 182 1.84 9.81 5.42
N GLU A 183 1.17 10.43 6.36
CA GLU A 183 0.88 9.80 7.65
C GLU A 183 -0.23 8.76 7.48
N SER A 184 -0.07 7.67 8.18
CA SER A 184 -1.05 6.58 8.25
C SER A 184 -1.29 6.19 9.69
N GLN A 185 -2.51 5.84 9.99
CA GLN A 185 -2.88 5.31 11.30
C GLN A 185 -3.84 4.15 11.09
N MET A 186 -3.60 3.06 11.83
CA MET A 186 -4.46 1.90 11.80
C MET A 186 -5.42 1.91 13.00
N TYR A 187 -6.61 1.34 12.80
CA TYR A 187 -7.61 1.13 13.87
C TYR A 187 -7.96 2.40 14.67
N THR A 188 -7.99 3.54 13.98
CA THR A 188 -8.31 4.83 14.62
C THR A 188 -9.69 4.78 15.27
N PRO A 189 -9.82 5.09 16.57
CA PRO A 189 -11.13 5.13 17.24
C PRO A 189 -12.09 6.11 16.59
N VAL A 190 -13.37 5.77 16.55
CA VAL A 190 -14.45 6.63 15.99
C VAL A 190 -14.46 8.02 16.64
N SER A 191 -14.22 8.10 17.95
CA SER A 191 -14.14 9.36 18.68
C SER A 191 -13.05 10.30 18.13
N TYR A 192 -11.94 9.76 17.65
CA TYR A 192 -10.86 10.55 17.06
C TYR A 192 -11.22 11.06 15.66
N THR A 193 -11.84 10.21 14.83
CA THR A 193 -12.22 10.58 13.46
C THR A 193 -13.35 11.63 13.44
N HIS A 194 -14.23 11.66 14.43
CA HIS A 194 -15.29 12.66 14.55
C HIS A 194 -14.80 14.03 15.00
N LEU A 195 -13.70 14.09 15.75
CA LEU A 195 -13.09 15.34 16.20
C LEU A 195 -12.28 16.06 15.10
N THR A 196 -11.95 15.38 14.03
CA THR A 196 -11.09 15.92 12.95
C THR A 196 -11.86 16.29 11.68
N LEU A 197 -13.17 16.09 11.65
CA LEU A 197 -13.99 16.60 10.55
C LEU A 197 -14.14 18.12 10.70
N PRO A 198 -13.64 18.92 9.75
CA PRO A 198 -13.93 20.36 9.77
C PRO A 198 -15.44 20.56 9.60
N THR A 199 -16.03 21.26 10.51
CA THR A 199 -17.41 21.79 10.42
C THR A 199 -17.52 22.79 9.30
#